data_165bec43130493dbcda4f3491a1b0269
#
_entry.id   165bec43130493dbcda4f3491a1b0269
#
_cell.length_a   1.000
_cell.length_b   1.000
_cell.length_c   1.000
_cell.angle_alpha   90.00
_cell.angle_beta   90.00
_cell.angle_gamma   90.00
#
_symmetry.space_group_name_H-M   'P 1'
#
loop_
_entity.id
_entity.type
_entity.pdbx_description
1 polymer ?
#
loop_
_entity_poly.entity_id
_entity_poly.type
_entity_poly.pdbx_seq_one_letter_code
_entity_poly.pdbx_strand_id
1 'polypeptide(L)'
;MAAPARKVLTGARVVLPSGTVDDGELVIDGAHIGGSAPSAGQEPEAERWDLSGHWIVPGFVDLHNHGGGGASFTSGTVDDVLTGIATHRAHGTTTLVASTVTGEMEFLTARAGLLSELTEQGDLAGIHFEGPFISPCRKGAHSEALLRDPHPADVAALLDASRGAARMVTLATELPGGLDSVRLLADRGVIAAVGHTDATYEQTVEAIDAGATVATHLFNAMPPLGHRAPGPIAALLEDERVTVELINDGTHLHPAALELAFHRAGADRVAFITDAMDAAGFGDGRYLLGPLEVDVVDGVARLIEGGSIAGSTLTLDRAFRRAALVDKLPVGQIVRALSANPARLLGLDHRIGSLEPGKDADLVVLDEGFEVKGVLRRGDWVVAPQVAAAA
;
A
#
# COMPACT_ATOMS: atom_id res chain seq x y z
N MET A 1 34.27 7.73 10.47
CA MET A 1 32.85 7.29 10.62
C MET A 1 32.90 5.96 11.35
N ALA A 2 32.18 5.82 12.47
CA ALA A 2 32.03 4.50 13.12
C ALA A 2 31.39 3.54 12.11
N ALA A 3 31.81 2.27 12.09
CA ALA A 3 31.13 1.25 11.30
C ALA A 3 29.66 1.22 11.72
N PRO A 4 28.70 1.05 10.76
CA PRO A 4 27.30 0.92 11.12
C PRO A 4 27.12 -0.22 12.13
N ALA A 5 26.38 0.06 13.20
CA ALA A 5 26.18 -0.92 14.27
C ALA A 5 25.46 -2.14 13.71
N ARG A 6 26.09 -3.32 13.89
CA ARG A 6 25.51 -4.60 13.52
C ARG A 6 24.47 -4.99 14.56
N LYS A 7 23.28 -5.43 14.10
CA LYS A 7 22.24 -5.98 14.98
C LYS A 7 22.05 -7.47 14.70
N VAL A 8 21.82 -8.25 15.75
CA VAL A 8 21.49 -9.67 15.65
C VAL A 8 20.18 -9.91 16.38
N LEU A 9 19.15 -10.28 15.64
CA LEU A 9 17.82 -10.57 16.13
C LEU A 9 17.70 -12.09 16.27
N THR A 10 17.35 -12.61 17.45
CA THR A 10 17.35 -14.04 17.74
C THR A 10 16.05 -14.52 18.36
N GLY A 11 15.75 -15.82 18.26
CA GLY A 11 14.65 -16.49 18.96
C GLY A 11 13.25 -16.27 18.36
N ALA A 12 13.16 -15.52 17.27
CA ALA A 12 11.89 -15.21 16.62
C ALA A 12 11.46 -16.25 15.57
N ARG A 13 10.19 -16.26 15.23
CA ARG A 13 9.70 -16.90 14.01
C ARG A 13 9.92 -15.95 12.84
N VAL A 14 10.88 -16.28 11.98
CA VAL A 14 11.26 -15.42 10.84
C VAL A 14 10.57 -15.90 9.57
N VAL A 15 9.81 -15.02 8.91
CA VAL A 15 9.11 -15.33 7.65
C VAL A 15 10.01 -15.01 6.47
N LEU A 16 10.57 -16.05 5.87
CA LEU A 16 11.44 -15.99 4.70
C LEU A 16 10.66 -16.39 3.43
N PRO A 17 11.16 -16.08 2.22
CA PRO A 17 10.56 -16.56 0.96
C PRO A 17 10.45 -18.09 0.88
N SER A 18 11.39 -18.81 1.52
CA SER A 18 11.40 -20.27 1.58
C SER A 18 10.42 -20.87 2.60
N GLY A 19 9.84 -20.07 3.46
CA GLY A 19 8.93 -20.46 4.53
C GLY A 19 9.29 -19.84 5.89
N THR A 20 8.53 -20.17 6.91
CA THR A 20 8.78 -19.70 8.28
C THR A 20 9.86 -20.56 8.95
N VAL A 21 10.81 -19.91 9.59
CA VAL A 21 11.86 -20.55 10.41
C VAL A 21 11.58 -20.22 11.87
N ASP A 22 11.37 -21.25 12.71
CA ASP A 22 11.24 -21.11 14.16
C ASP A 22 12.64 -20.92 14.80
N ASP A 23 12.68 -20.16 15.89
CA ASP A 23 13.93 -19.81 16.59
C ASP A 23 15.02 -19.26 15.65
N GLY A 24 14.58 -18.50 14.64
CA GLY A 24 15.42 -17.95 13.60
C GLY A 24 16.37 -16.88 14.13
N GLU A 25 17.48 -16.71 13.41
CA GLU A 25 18.41 -15.60 13.61
C GLU A 25 18.44 -14.74 12.34
N LEU A 26 18.35 -13.43 12.51
CA LEU A 26 18.47 -12.47 11.43
C LEU A 26 19.55 -11.44 11.77
N VAL A 27 20.51 -11.30 10.86
CA VAL A 27 21.61 -10.34 11.01
C VAL A 27 21.27 -9.08 10.19
N ILE A 28 21.52 -7.94 10.79
CA ILE A 28 21.40 -6.63 10.15
C ILE A 28 22.77 -5.99 10.11
N ASP A 29 23.26 -5.68 8.90
CA ASP A 29 24.54 -5.01 8.67
C ASP A 29 24.27 -3.58 8.16
N GLY A 30 24.28 -2.62 9.07
CA GLY A 30 23.91 -1.25 8.74
C GLY A 30 22.48 -1.16 8.20
N ALA A 31 22.31 -0.68 6.97
CA ALA A 31 21.01 -0.52 6.34
C ALA A 31 20.46 -1.79 5.66
N HIS A 32 21.20 -2.91 5.68
CA HIS A 32 20.86 -4.09 4.89
C HIS A 32 20.75 -5.35 5.74
N ILE A 33 19.97 -6.31 5.23
CA ILE A 33 19.93 -7.66 5.78
C ILE A 33 21.25 -8.34 5.48
N GLY A 34 21.93 -8.81 6.51
CA GLY A 34 23.19 -9.57 6.41
C GLY A 34 22.96 -11.02 6.00
N GLY A 35 24.05 -11.73 5.72
CA GLY A 35 24.04 -13.18 5.58
C GLY A 35 23.90 -13.89 6.93
N SER A 36 24.08 -15.21 6.93
CA SER A 36 24.09 -16.01 8.17
C SER A 36 25.08 -15.42 9.18
N ALA A 37 24.72 -15.41 10.45
CA ALA A 37 25.63 -14.98 11.50
C ALA A 37 26.91 -15.82 11.48
N PRO A 38 28.09 -15.20 11.72
CA PRO A 38 29.30 -15.97 12.02
C PRO A 38 29.04 -16.77 13.28
N SER A 39 29.65 -17.97 13.33
CA SER A 39 29.59 -18.87 14.47
C SER A 39 29.79 -18.11 15.79
N ALA A 40 28.96 -18.39 16.78
CA ALA A 40 28.98 -17.75 18.08
C ALA A 40 30.41 -17.63 18.63
N GLY A 41 30.87 -16.41 18.88
CA GLY A 41 32.14 -16.13 19.56
C GLY A 41 33.09 -15.15 18.88
N GLN A 42 32.81 -14.62 17.70
CA GLN A 42 33.77 -13.79 16.95
C GLN A 42 33.46 -12.30 16.78
N GLU A 43 32.36 -11.80 17.29
CA GLU A 43 32.08 -10.36 17.21
C GLU A 43 31.61 -9.77 18.54
N PRO A 44 32.49 -9.01 19.24
CA PRO A 44 32.16 -8.37 20.52
C PRO A 44 31.19 -7.16 20.42
N GLU A 45 30.91 -6.63 19.25
CA GLU A 45 30.28 -5.33 19.09
C GLU A 45 28.85 -5.37 18.45
N ALA A 46 28.25 -6.54 18.23
CA ALA A 46 26.90 -6.61 17.71
C ALA A 46 25.85 -6.39 18.80
N GLU A 47 24.91 -5.47 18.55
CA GLU A 47 23.75 -5.27 19.40
C GLU A 47 22.80 -6.48 19.25
N ARG A 48 22.54 -7.22 20.33
CA ARG A 48 21.72 -8.43 20.32
C ARG A 48 20.33 -8.17 20.89
N TRP A 49 19.32 -8.67 20.18
CA TRP A 49 17.91 -8.57 20.57
C TRP A 49 17.32 -9.97 20.66
N ASP A 50 16.89 -10.37 21.87
CA ASP A 50 16.12 -11.60 22.05
C ASP A 50 14.65 -11.33 21.77
N LEU A 51 14.15 -11.86 20.66
CA LEU A 51 12.79 -11.73 20.18
C LEU A 51 12.01 -13.04 20.31
N SER A 52 12.37 -13.87 21.30
CA SER A 52 11.64 -15.11 21.58
C SER A 52 10.15 -14.85 21.78
N GLY A 53 9.30 -15.69 21.16
CA GLY A 53 7.83 -15.50 21.17
C GLY A 53 7.30 -14.46 20.18
N HIS A 54 8.17 -13.83 19.38
CA HIS A 54 7.76 -12.86 18.37
C HIS A 54 7.89 -13.43 16.94
N TRP A 55 7.24 -12.72 16.03
CA TRP A 55 7.42 -12.91 14.59
C TRP A 55 8.28 -11.79 14.02
N ILE A 56 9.12 -12.11 13.05
CA ILE A 56 9.80 -11.12 12.20
C ILE A 56 9.28 -11.32 10.78
N VAL A 57 8.69 -10.27 10.23
CA VAL A 57 8.16 -10.24 8.86
C VAL A 57 8.80 -9.07 8.10
N PRO A 58 8.86 -9.11 6.75
CA PRO A 58 9.29 -7.95 5.96
C PRO A 58 8.45 -6.72 6.26
N GLY A 59 9.05 -5.54 6.16
CA GLY A 59 8.33 -4.27 6.25
C GLY A 59 7.19 -4.20 5.25
N PHE A 60 6.07 -3.63 5.67
CA PHE A 60 4.87 -3.52 4.83
C PHE A 60 5.06 -2.45 3.77
N VAL A 61 4.42 -2.66 2.62
CA VAL A 61 4.44 -1.76 1.45
C VAL A 61 3.01 -1.37 1.13
N ASP A 62 2.69 -0.09 1.26
CA ASP A 62 1.36 0.45 0.97
C ASP A 62 1.35 1.20 -0.36
N LEU A 63 0.57 0.70 -1.31
CA LEU A 63 0.49 1.26 -2.66
C LEU A 63 -0.55 2.39 -2.76
N HIS A 64 -1.50 2.46 -1.82
CA HIS A 64 -2.66 3.31 -1.90
C HIS A 64 -3.00 3.88 -0.51
N ASN A 65 -2.66 5.16 -0.31
CA ASN A 65 -2.77 5.82 0.99
C ASN A 65 -2.87 7.35 0.82
N HIS A 66 -3.91 7.96 1.38
CA HIS A 66 -4.20 9.39 1.26
C HIS A 66 -3.77 10.22 2.46
N GLY A 67 -3.39 9.57 3.57
CA GLY A 67 -2.98 10.27 4.78
C GLY A 67 -3.05 9.42 6.05
N GLY A 68 -2.85 10.05 7.18
CA GLY A 68 -2.91 9.42 8.51
C GLY A 68 -2.41 10.38 9.59
N GLY A 69 -2.67 10.06 10.86
CA GLY A 69 -2.22 10.89 11.98
C GLY A 69 -2.85 12.28 12.03
N GLY A 70 -4.03 12.46 11.44
CA GLY A 70 -4.71 13.75 11.30
C GLY A 70 -4.24 14.58 10.09
N ALA A 71 -3.45 14.02 9.18
CA ALA A 71 -2.75 14.75 8.13
C ALA A 71 -3.00 14.14 6.73
N SER A 72 -3.20 14.99 5.72
CA SER A 72 -3.52 14.63 4.33
C SER A 72 -2.31 14.67 3.42
N PHE A 73 -2.19 13.67 2.54
CA PHE A 73 -1.21 13.71 1.45
C PHE A 73 -1.67 14.57 0.27
N THR A 74 -2.95 14.78 0.11
CA THR A 74 -3.49 15.62 -0.96
C THR A 74 -3.39 17.10 -0.65
N SER A 75 -3.82 17.56 0.52
CA SER A 75 -3.98 18.99 0.85
C SER A 75 -3.03 19.49 1.92
N GLY A 76 -2.27 18.61 2.58
CA GLY A 76 -1.39 18.97 3.68
C GLY A 76 -0.11 19.70 3.26
N THR A 77 0.57 20.31 4.21
CA THR A 77 1.93 20.84 4.07
C THR A 77 2.94 19.70 3.98
N VAL A 78 4.23 19.99 3.78
CA VAL A 78 5.29 18.98 3.86
C VAL A 78 5.31 18.30 5.23
N ASP A 79 5.16 19.07 6.31
CA ASP A 79 5.13 18.54 7.69
C ASP A 79 3.92 17.63 7.92
N ASP A 80 2.77 17.95 7.32
CA ASP A 80 1.58 17.08 7.37
C ASP A 80 1.87 15.74 6.64
N VAL A 81 2.48 15.78 5.46
CA VAL A 81 2.85 14.55 4.74
C VAL A 81 3.82 13.70 5.56
N LEU A 82 4.84 14.31 6.16
CA LEU A 82 5.80 13.62 7.04
C LEU A 82 5.12 13.03 8.27
N THR A 83 4.11 13.72 8.84
CA THR A 83 3.30 13.22 9.96
C THR A 83 2.52 11.96 9.56
N GLY A 84 1.84 11.99 8.41
CA GLY A 84 1.13 10.81 7.88
C GLY A 84 2.08 9.63 7.64
N ILE A 85 3.23 9.89 7.02
CA ILE A 85 4.27 8.87 6.80
C ILE A 85 4.76 8.28 8.13
N ALA A 86 5.05 9.12 9.13
CA ALA A 86 5.53 8.68 10.44
C ALA A 86 4.48 7.80 11.14
N THR A 87 3.20 8.18 11.03
CA THR A 87 2.07 7.39 11.56
C THR A 87 2.07 5.98 10.97
N HIS A 88 2.07 5.84 9.65
CA HIS A 88 2.07 4.53 9.00
C HIS A 88 3.35 3.74 9.26
N ARG A 89 4.52 4.42 9.35
CA ARG A 89 5.78 3.77 9.72
C ARG A 89 5.72 3.15 11.12
N ALA A 90 5.11 3.83 12.09
CA ALA A 90 4.93 3.29 13.44
C ALA A 90 4.05 2.02 13.45
N HIS A 91 3.21 1.85 12.44
CA HIS A 91 2.35 0.69 12.21
C HIS A 91 2.95 -0.34 11.23
N GLY A 92 4.27 -0.28 10.95
CA GLY A 92 4.98 -1.29 10.17
C GLY A 92 5.06 -1.02 8.66
N THR A 93 4.46 0.04 8.15
CA THR A 93 4.58 0.42 6.73
C THR A 93 5.91 1.12 6.49
N THR A 94 6.93 0.37 6.05
CA THR A 94 8.28 0.92 5.80
C THR A 94 8.40 1.61 4.44
N THR A 95 7.54 1.23 3.50
CA THR A 95 7.48 1.78 2.14
C THR A 95 6.05 2.20 1.81
N LEU A 96 5.87 3.44 1.34
CA LEU A 96 4.56 4.04 1.12
C LEU A 96 4.54 4.85 -0.16
N VAL A 97 3.46 4.68 -0.95
CA VAL A 97 3.11 5.53 -2.09
C VAL A 97 2.04 6.51 -1.63
N ALA A 98 2.27 7.81 -1.85
CA ALA A 98 1.29 8.83 -1.49
C ALA A 98 0.23 8.96 -2.58
N SER A 99 -1.04 8.77 -2.21
CA SER A 99 -2.18 8.93 -3.11
C SER A 99 -2.77 10.33 -3.00
N THR A 100 -3.11 10.91 -4.16
CA THR A 100 -3.94 12.12 -4.23
C THR A 100 -5.36 11.73 -4.59
N VAL A 101 -6.35 12.48 -4.12
CA VAL A 101 -7.73 12.36 -4.58
C VAL A 101 -7.99 13.34 -5.74
N THR A 102 -9.14 13.22 -6.39
CA THR A 102 -9.61 14.13 -7.43
C THR A 102 -9.48 15.60 -7.01
N GLY A 103 -8.90 16.40 -7.88
CA GLY A 103 -8.68 17.82 -7.72
C GLY A 103 -8.54 18.55 -9.06
N GLU A 104 -8.46 19.87 -9.02
CA GLU A 104 -8.13 20.68 -10.21
C GLU A 104 -6.73 20.30 -10.73
N MET A 105 -6.55 20.27 -12.04
CA MET A 105 -5.28 19.85 -12.66
C MET A 105 -4.10 20.72 -12.22
N GLU A 106 -4.29 22.04 -12.10
CA GLU A 106 -3.25 22.95 -11.59
C GLU A 106 -2.82 22.59 -10.17
N PHE A 107 -3.79 22.28 -9.31
CA PHE A 107 -3.52 21.86 -7.93
C PHE A 107 -2.79 20.51 -7.90
N LEU A 108 -3.25 19.51 -8.69
CA LEU A 108 -2.63 18.19 -8.74
C LEU A 108 -1.20 18.22 -9.29
N THR A 109 -0.93 19.03 -10.30
CA THR A 109 0.43 19.21 -10.85
C THR A 109 1.37 19.89 -9.84
N ALA A 110 0.88 20.91 -9.12
CA ALA A 110 1.66 21.53 -8.04
C ALA A 110 1.93 20.52 -6.91
N ARG A 111 0.92 19.72 -6.55
CA ARG A 111 1.05 18.67 -5.52
C ARG A 111 2.02 17.58 -5.93
N ALA A 112 1.99 17.16 -7.19
CA ALA A 112 2.96 16.22 -7.75
C ALA A 112 4.41 16.69 -7.54
N GLY A 113 4.67 17.97 -7.75
CA GLY A 113 5.99 18.57 -7.52
C GLY A 113 6.47 18.42 -6.07
N LEU A 114 5.61 18.72 -5.10
CA LEU A 114 5.91 18.59 -3.67
C LEU A 114 6.19 17.13 -3.28
N LEU A 115 5.30 16.21 -3.69
CA LEU A 115 5.45 14.78 -3.36
C LEU A 115 6.66 14.14 -4.06
N SER A 116 7.07 14.69 -5.23
CA SER A 116 8.29 14.26 -5.92
C SER A 116 9.55 14.58 -5.10
N GLU A 117 9.61 15.72 -4.43
CA GLU A 117 10.73 16.07 -3.55
C GLU A 117 10.88 15.08 -2.39
N LEU A 118 9.78 14.70 -1.76
CA LEU A 118 9.78 13.68 -0.71
C LEU A 118 10.14 12.28 -1.23
N THR A 119 9.81 12.01 -2.50
CA THR A 119 10.22 10.76 -3.16
C THR A 119 11.73 10.75 -3.43
N GLU A 120 12.30 11.84 -3.91
CA GLU A 120 13.75 12.00 -4.13
C GLU A 120 14.54 11.90 -2.82
N GLN A 121 13.98 12.40 -1.70
CA GLN A 121 14.56 12.28 -0.36
C GLN A 121 14.44 10.85 0.21
N GLY A 122 13.62 9.99 -0.39
CA GLY A 122 13.41 8.61 0.01
C GLY A 122 12.42 8.43 1.17
N ASP A 123 11.58 9.44 1.43
CA ASP A 123 10.49 9.35 2.39
C ASP A 123 9.27 8.65 1.80
N LEU A 124 9.01 8.85 0.51
CA LEU A 124 7.99 8.17 -0.27
C LEU A 124 8.61 7.23 -1.30
N ALA A 125 7.86 6.21 -1.70
CA ALA A 125 8.20 5.35 -2.84
C ALA A 125 7.72 5.92 -4.18
N GLY A 126 6.81 6.88 -4.15
CA GLY A 126 6.26 7.56 -5.30
C GLY A 126 4.87 8.12 -5.05
N ILE A 127 4.19 8.42 -6.14
CA ILE A 127 2.88 9.07 -6.18
C ILE A 127 1.89 8.17 -6.90
N HIS A 128 0.71 8.04 -6.32
CA HIS A 128 -0.48 7.49 -6.94
C HIS A 128 -1.51 8.60 -7.16
N PHE A 129 -1.99 8.75 -8.38
CA PHE A 129 -3.11 9.63 -8.69
C PHE A 129 -4.40 8.82 -8.74
N GLU A 130 -5.25 8.98 -7.73
CA GLU A 130 -6.60 8.42 -7.76
C GLU A 130 -7.57 9.50 -8.26
N GLY A 131 -7.86 9.42 -9.54
CA GLY A 131 -8.57 10.49 -10.26
C GLY A 131 -7.63 11.62 -10.74
N PRO A 132 -8.19 12.63 -11.38
CA PRO A 132 -9.62 12.95 -11.56
C PRO A 132 -10.34 12.15 -12.66
N PHE A 133 -9.71 11.15 -13.21
CA PHE A 133 -10.15 10.38 -14.39
C PHE A 133 -11.12 9.25 -14.01
N ILE A 134 -12.18 9.61 -13.29
CA ILE A 134 -13.10 8.70 -12.59
C ILE A 134 -14.48 8.77 -13.23
N SER A 135 -15.14 7.61 -13.34
CA SER A 135 -16.51 7.54 -13.84
C SER A 135 -17.49 8.26 -12.91
N PRO A 136 -18.30 9.22 -13.41
CA PRO A 136 -19.31 9.89 -12.59
C PRO A 136 -20.30 8.92 -11.92
N CYS A 137 -20.61 7.80 -12.59
CA CYS A 137 -21.49 6.76 -12.05
C CYS A 137 -20.85 5.99 -10.88
N ARG A 138 -19.51 6.05 -10.74
CA ARG A 138 -18.72 5.30 -9.76
C ARG A 138 -17.81 6.21 -8.95
N LYS A 139 -18.20 7.46 -8.77
CA LYS A 139 -17.36 8.48 -8.12
C LYS A 139 -16.99 8.16 -6.67
N GLY A 140 -17.78 7.36 -5.94
CA GLY A 140 -17.52 7.09 -4.53
C GLY A 140 -17.41 8.39 -3.73
N ALA A 141 -16.27 8.61 -3.10
CA ALA A 141 -15.95 9.80 -2.31
C ALA A 141 -15.15 10.87 -3.09
N HIS A 142 -15.34 10.95 -4.41
CA HIS A 142 -14.74 12.00 -5.24
C HIS A 142 -15.75 13.10 -5.57
N SER A 143 -15.24 14.35 -5.68
CA SER A 143 -16.05 15.50 -6.07
C SER A 143 -16.42 15.44 -7.55
N GLU A 144 -17.71 15.26 -7.85
CA GLU A 144 -18.20 15.12 -9.23
C GLU A 144 -17.86 16.33 -10.11
N ALA A 145 -17.88 17.52 -9.53
CA ALA A 145 -17.57 18.75 -10.26
C ALA A 145 -16.12 18.84 -10.76
N LEU A 146 -15.24 18.02 -10.21
CA LEU A 146 -13.80 18.00 -10.54
C LEU A 146 -13.39 16.78 -11.39
N LEU A 147 -14.35 15.91 -11.75
CA LEU A 147 -14.09 14.75 -12.59
C LEU A 147 -13.78 15.16 -14.04
N ARG A 148 -12.93 14.40 -14.68
CA ARG A 148 -12.49 14.63 -16.06
C ARG A 148 -12.35 13.32 -16.82
N ASP A 149 -12.54 13.38 -18.12
CA ASP A 149 -12.16 12.29 -19.00
C ASP A 149 -10.63 12.12 -19.03
N PRO A 150 -10.13 10.89 -19.06
CA PRO A 150 -8.69 10.57 -19.06
C PRO A 150 -8.04 10.89 -20.41
N HIS A 151 -7.97 12.16 -20.78
CA HIS A 151 -7.25 12.56 -22.00
C HIS A 151 -5.73 12.37 -21.82
N PRO A 152 -5.02 11.78 -22.80
CA PRO A 152 -3.59 11.54 -22.70
C PRO A 152 -2.76 12.80 -22.38
N ALA A 153 -3.20 13.97 -22.81
CA ALA A 153 -2.50 15.24 -22.53
C ALA A 153 -2.58 15.61 -21.04
N ASP A 154 -3.73 15.39 -20.38
CA ASP A 154 -3.89 15.67 -18.94
C ASP A 154 -3.09 14.65 -18.12
N VAL A 155 -3.12 13.37 -18.51
CA VAL A 155 -2.29 12.32 -17.88
C VAL A 155 -0.82 12.65 -18.02
N ALA A 156 -0.34 13.03 -19.23
CA ALA A 156 1.05 13.41 -19.45
C ALA A 156 1.45 14.59 -18.57
N ALA A 157 0.59 15.60 -18.39
CA ALA A 157 0.87 16.74 -17.53
C ALA A 157 1.15 16.34 -16.07
N LEU A 158 0.38 15.39 -15.51
CA LEU A 158 0.62 14.84 -14.16
C LEU A 158 1.94 14.07 -14.09
N LEU A 159 2.24 13.25 -15.10
CA LEU A 159 3.49 12.50 -15.15
C LEU A 159 4.71 13.41 -15.24
N ASP A 160 4.65 14.44 -16.08
CA ASP A 160 5.74 15.39 -16.28
C ASP A 160 5.96 16.22 -14.99
N ALA A 161 4.89 16.66 -14.32
CA ALA A 161 4.97 17.36 -13.04
C ALA A 161 5.56 16.48 -11.91
N SER A 162 5.37 15.16 -12.01
CA SER A 162 5.88 14.19 -11.04
C SER A 162 7.39 13.92 -11.17
N ARG A 163 8.08 14.44 -12.16
CA ARG A 163 9.54 14.30 -12.34
C ARG A 163 10.03 12.84 -12.20
N GLY A 164 9.24 11.87 -12.67
CA GLY A 164 9.52 10.43 -12.55
C GLY A 164 9.12 9.78 -11.22
N ALA A 165 8.47 10.51 -10.32
CA ALA A 165 7.96 9.96 -9.06
C ALA A 165 6.58 9.30 -9.20
N ALA A 166 5.81 9.51 -10.28
CA ALA A 166 4.55 8.82 -10.51
C ALA A 166 4.77 7.32 -10.60
N ARG A 167 4.00 6.55 -9.83
CA ARG A 167 4.01 5.08 -9.83
C ARG A 167 2.73 4.49 -10.36
N MET A 168 1.60 5.11 -10.10
CA MET A 168 0.29 4.58 -10.46
C MET A 168 -0.69 5.70 -10.76
N VAL A 169 -1.61 5.44 -11.70
CA VAL A 169 -2.78 6.27 -11.96
C VAL A 169 -4.00 5.36 -12.02
N THR A 170 -4.98 5.64 -11.17
CA THR A 170 -6.31 5.01 -11.21
C THR A 170 -7.21 5.78 -12.16
N LEU A 171 -7.82 5.08 -13.10
CA LEU A 171 -8.70 5.67 -14.09
C LEU A 171 -9.86 4.75 -14.51
N ALA A 172 -10.98 5.37 -14.89
CA ALA A 172 -12.11 4.70 -15.54
C ALA A 172 -11.80 4.55 -17.04
N THR A 173 -11.42 3.36 -17.43
CA THR A 173 -10.85 3.08 -18.75
C THR A 173 -11.86 3.11 -19.88
N GLU A 174 -13.16 3.05 -19.58
CA GLU A 174 -14.28 3.16 -20.51
C GLU A 174 -14.58 4.60 -20.97
N LEU A 175 -14.05 5.59 -20.26
CA LEU A 175 -14.25 7.01 -20.59
C LEU A 175 -13.45 7.41 -21.84
N PRO A 176 -13.87 8.50 -22.54
CA PRO A 176 -13.15 9.00 -23.72
C PRO A 176 -11.65 9.25 -23.44
N GLY A 177 -10.77 8.64 -24.25
CA GLY A 177 -9.32 8.71 -24.08
C GLY A 177 -8.73 7.70 -23.09
N GLY A 178 -9.57 6.89 -22.42
CA GLY A 178 -9.13 5.95 -21.38
C GLY A 178 -8.09 4.95 -21.87
N LEU A 179 -8.37 4.23 -22.95
CA LEU A 179 -7.43 3.25 -23.51
C LEU A 179 -6.12 3.88 -24.00
N ASP A 180 -6.18 5.07 -24.58
CA ASP A 180 -4.96 5.77 -25.03
C ASP A 180 -4.13 6.23 -23.84
N SER A 181 -4.78 6.63 -22.75
CA SER A 181 -4.11 6.96 -21.50
C SER A 181 -3.51 5.73 -20.81
N VAL A 182 -4.16 4.56 -20.86
CA VAL A 182 -3.59 3.29 -20.39
C VAL A 182 -2.30 2.97 -21.16
N ARG A 183 -2.31 3.09 -22.50
CA ARG A 183 -1.11 2.88 -23.33
C ARG A 183 0.01 3.87 -22.99
N LEU A 184 -0.33 5.15 -22.83
CA LEU A 184 0.64 6.17 -22.42
C LEU A 184 1.29 5.84 -21.07
N LEU A 185 0.51 5.42 -20.08
CA LEU A 185 1.01 5.02 -18.76
C LEU A 185 1.96 3.83 -18.88
N ALA A 186 1.56 2.79 -19.61
CA ALA A 186 2.40 1.61 -19.86
C ALA A 186 3.71 1.98 -20.56
N ASP A 187 3.68 2.81 -21.60
CA ASP A 187 4.86 3.28 -22.32
C ASP A 187 5.81 4.12 -21.45
N ARG A 188 5.28 4.81 -20.43
CA ARG A 188 6.06 5.59 -19.45
C ARG A 188 6.50 4.76 -18.24
N GLY A 189 6.17 3.47 -18.17
CA GLY A 189 6.49 2.58 -17.04
C GLY A 189 5.73 2.94 -15.76
N VAL A 190 4.56 3.55 -15.89
CA VAL A 190 3.66 3.89 -14.79
C VAL A 190 2.48 2.91 -14.80
N ILE A 191 2.09 2.43 -13.64
CA ILE A 191 0.99 1.47 -13.48
C ILE A 191 -0.33 2.14 -13.87
N ALA A 192 -1.04 1.58 -14.84
CA ALA A 192 -2.42 1.90 -15.11
C ALA A 192 -3.31 0.98 -14.25
N ALA A 193 -4.08 1.58 -13.34
CA ALA A 193 -4.96 0.87 -12.44
C ALA A 193 -6.43 1.11 -12.84
N VAL A 194 -7.20 0.04 -13.02
CA VAL A 194 -8.62 0.11 -13.33
C VAL A 194 -9.40 0.27 -12.03
N GLY A 195 -10.06 1.39 -11.86
CA GLY A 195 -10.85 1.68 -10.66
C GLY A 195 -11.85 2.80 -10.87
N HIS A 196 -12.82 2.92 -9.97
CA HIS A 196 -13.90 3.90 -10.09
C HIS A 196 -14.53 3.89 -11.48
N THR A 197 -14.84 2.71 -11.98
CA THR A 197 -15.18 2.42 -13.37
C THR A 197 -16.56 1.78 -13.47
N ASP A 198 -17.30 2.13 -14.52
CA ASP A 198 -18.55 1.47 -14.93
C ASP A 198 -18.35 0.57 -16.16
N ALA A 199 -17.09 0.19 -16.43
CA ALA A 199 -16.70 -0.64 -17.56
C ALA A 199 -17.43 -1.99 -17.58
N THR A 200 -17.71 -2.49 -18.78
CA THR A 200 -18.14 -3.87 -18.98
C THR A 200 -16.95 -4.82 -18.82
N TYR A 201 -17.21 -6.12 -18.85
CA TYR A 201 -16.18 -7.16 -18.89
C TYR A 201 -15.25 -6.95 -20.10
N GLU A 202 -15.83 -6.77 -21.28
CA GLU A 202 -15.10 -6.63 -22.55
C GLU A 202 -14.24 -5.36 -22.56
N GLN A 203 -14.76 -4.23 -22.11
CA GLN A 203 -14.00 -2.98 -22.00
C GLN A 203 -12.83 -3.12 -21.03
N THR A 204 -13.01 -3.88 -19.95
CA THR A 204 -11.95 -4.14 -18.99
C THR A 204 -10.86 -5.03 -19.57
N VAL A 205 -11.22 -6.07 -20.36
CA VAL A 205 -10.27 -6.89 -21.11
C VAL A 205 -9.46 -6.02 -22.07
N GLU A 206 -10.12 -5.11 -22.81
CA GLU A 206 -9.43 -4.17 -23.71
C GLU A 206 -8.44 -3.27 -22.96
N ALA A 207 -8.78 -2.83 -21.73
CA ALA A 207 -7.89 -2.04 -20.89
C ALA A 207 -6.67 -2.84 -20.41
N ILE A 208 -6.87 -4.11 -20.03
CA ILE A 208 -5.77 -5.02 -19.66
C ILE A 208 -4.86 -5.28 -20.88
N ASP A 209 -5.43 -5.50 -22.05
CA ASP A 209 -4.68 -5.67 -23.30
C ASP A 209 -3.95 -4.40 -23.74
N ALA A 210 -4.44 -3.23 -23.35
CA ALA A 210 -3.77 -1.96 -23.54
C ALA A 210 -2.63 -1.69 -22.54
N GLY A 211 -2.53 -2.47 -21.46
CA GLY A 211 -1.45 -2.40 -20.48
C GLY A 211 -1.86 -2.11 -19.03
N ALA A 212 -3.15 -2.15 -18.69
CA ALA A 212 -3.58 -2.05 -17.30
C ALA A 212 -3.19 -3.31 -16.51
N THR A 213 -2.64 -3.14 -15.30
CA THR A 213 -2.07 -4.25 -14.51
C THR A 213 -2.54 -4.27 -13.05
N VAL A 214 -3.35 -3.32 -12.63
CA VAL A 214 -3.87 -3.24 -11.25
C VAL A 214 -5.37 -3.02 -11.26
N ALA A 215 -6.07 -3.67 -10.34
CA ALA A 215 -7.44 -3.38 -9.95
C ALA A 215 -7.44 -2.56 -8.66
N THR A 216 -7.79 -1.29 -8.73
CA THR A 216 -7.86 -0.41 -7.56
C THR A 216 -8.98 -0.88 -6.64
N HIS A 217 -8.67 -1.08 -5.34
CA HIS A 217 -9.60 -1.50 -4.27
C HIS A 217 -10.79 -2.35 -4.78
N LEU A 218 -10.46 -3.48 -5.41
CA LEU A 218 -11.41 -4.37 -6.11
C LEU A 218 -12.75 -4.51 -5.37
N PHE A 219 -13.84 -4.53 -6.08
CA PHE A 219 -15.26 -4.49 -5.68
C PHE A 219 -15.80 -3.09 -5.37
N ASN A 220 -14.98 -2.18 -4.82
CA ASN A 220 -15.42 -0.84 -4.43
C ASN A 220 -15.48 0.07 -5.64
N ALA A 221 -16.53 0.91 -5.71
CA ALA A 221 -16.79 1.80 -6.82
C ALA A 221 -16.76 1.12 -8.22
N MET A 222 -17.29 -0.11 -8.30
CA MET A 222 -17.44 -0.91 -9.52
C MET A 222 -18.86 -1.46 -9.62
N PRO A 223 -19.35 -1.83 -10.85
CA PRO A 223 -20.56 -2.64 -10.98
C PRO A 223 -20.41 -3.97 -10.22
N PRO A 224 -21.47 -4.45 -9.55
CA PRO A 224 -21.41 -5.73 -8.85
C PRO A 224 -21.24 -6.89 -9.84
N LEU A 225 -20.60 -7.97 -9.40
CA LEU A 225 -20.43 -9.19 -10.18
C LEU A 225 -21.78 -9.82 -10.54
N GLY A 226 -22.18 -9.70 -11.78
CA GLY A 226 -23.45 -10.24 -12.28
C GLY A 226 -23.25 -11.50 -13.13
N HIS A 227 -24.17 -12.45 -13.04
CA HIS A 227 -24.05 -13.72 -13.80
C HIS A 227 -24.31 -13.60 -15.31
N ARG A 228 -24.86 -12.49 -15.81
CA ARG A 228 -25.07 -12.19 -17.24
C ARG A 228 -24.28 -10.98 -17.72
N ALA A 229 -23.90 -10.09 -16.79
CA ALA A 229 -23.05 -8.94 -17.02
C ALA A 229 -22.00 -8.95 -15.90
N PRO A 230 -20.89 -9.68 -16.07
CA PRO A 230 -19.93 -9.91 -14.98
C PRO A 230 -19.14 -8.66 -14.60
N GLY A 231 -19.09 -7.67 -15.49
CA GLY A 231 -18.44 -6.39 -15.23
C GLY A 231 -16.91 -6.49 -15.06
N PRO A 232 -16.27 -5.43 -14.58
CA PRO A 232 -14.83 -5.36 -14.46
C PRO A 232 -14.27 -6.37 -13.46
N ILE A 233 -15.00 -6.67 -12.37
CA ILE A 233 -14.53 -7.56 -11.30
C ILE A 233 -14.13 -8.93 -11.84
N ALA A 234 -14.92 -9.51 -12.74
CA ALA A 234 -14.62 -10.82 -13.32
C ALA A 234 -13.35 -10.78 -14.16
N ALA A 235 -13.22 -9.81 -15.06
CA ALA A 235 -12.05 -9.66 -15.94
C ALA A 235 -10.76 -9.45 -15.12
N LEU A 236 -10.81 -8.57 -14.11
CA LEU A 236 -9.66 -8.26 -13.25
C LEU A 236 -9.22 -9.45 -12.38
N LEU A 237 -10.18 -10.24 -11.89
CA LEU A 237 -9.87 -11.47 -11.13
C LEU A 237 -9.34 -12.59 -12.02
N GLU A 238 -9.79 -12.67 -13.26
CA GLU A 238 -9.47 -13.77 -14.16
C GLU A 238 -8.09 -13.64 -14.81
N ASP A 239 -7.68 -12.42 -15.17
CA ASP A 239 -6.45 -12.17 -15.90
C ASP A 239 -5.21 -12.23 -15.00
N GLU A 240 -4.26 -13.11 -15.34
CA GLU A 240 -3.05 -13.35 -14.55
C GLU A 240 -2.07 -12.17 -14.56
N ARG A 241 -2.24 -11.20 -15.46
CA ARG A 241 -1.43 -9.97 -15.54
C ARG A 241 -1.82 -8.95 -14.48
N VAL A 242 -3.01 -9.10 -13.88
CA VAL A 242 -3.59 -8.11 -12.98
C VAL A 242 -3.34 -8.47 -11.51
N THR A 243 -2.79 -7.53 -10.76
CA THR A 243 -2.77 -7.57 -9.29
C THR A 243 -4.01 -6.84 -8.76
N VAL A 244 -4.67 -7.43 -7.77
CA VAL A 244 -5.88 -6.87 -7.17
C VAL A 244 -5.57 -6.25 -5.81
N GLU A 245 -5.90 -4.97 -5.64
CA GLU A 245 -5.85 -4.30 -4.35
C GLU A 245 -7.09 -4.63 -3.53
N LEU A 246 -6.91 -4.89 -2.24
CA LEU A 246 -7.98 -5.20 -1.30
C LEU A 246 -7.82 -4.40 -0.01
N ILE A 247 -8.90 -3.72 0.44
CA ILE A 247 -8.98 -3.04 1.73
C ILE A 247 -9.53 -4.03 2.75
N ASN A 248 -8.67 -4.61 3.59
CA ASN A 248 -9.07 -5.60 4.58
C ASN A 248 -9.32 -5.00 5.96
N ASP A 249 -10.26 -4.05 6.05
CA ASP A 249 -10.68 -3.39 7.29
C ASP A 249 -11.93 -4.02 7.94
N GLY A 250 -12.65 -4.87 7.19
CA GLY A 250 -13.92 -5.48 7.61
C GLY A 250 -15.15 -4.63 7.37
N THR A 251 -14.97 -3.46 6.76
CA THR A 251 -16.04 -2.54 6.34
C THR A 251 -16.22 -2.57 4.83
N HIS A 252 -15.11 -2.46 4.09
CA HIS A 252 -15.10 -2.47 2.62
C HIS A 252 -15.41 -3.84 2.02
N LEU A 253 -14.95 -4.91 2.68
CA LEU A 253 -15.10 -6.27 2.19
C LEU A 253 -15.72 -7.20 3.24
N HIS A 254 -16.76 -7.90 2.83
CA HIS A 254 -17.23 -9.05 3.57
C HIS A 254 -16.18 -10.19 3.46
N PRO A 255 -15.93 -11.01 4.49
CA PRO A 255 -14.96 -12.10 4.44
C PRO A 255 -15.13 -13.04 3.22
N ALA A 256 -16.36 -13.33 2.82
CA ALA A 256 -16.61 -14.15 1.63
C ALA A 256 -16.14 -13.49 0.31
N ALA A 257 -16.17 -12.16 0.19
CA ALA A 257 -15.65 -11.46 -0.97
C ALA A 257 -14.12 -11.48 -0.98
N LEU A 258 -13.50 -11.34 0.20
CA LEU A 258 -12.06 -11.49 0.37
C LEU A 258 -11.59 -12.90 -0.03
N GLU A 259 -12.28 -13.93 0.47
CA GLU A 259 -12.00 -15.35 0.15
C GLU A 259 -12.13 -15.60 -1.35
N LEU A 260 -13.18 -15.08 -2.00
CA LEU A 260 -13.37 -15.17 -3.45
C LEU A 260 -12.19 -14.56 -4.21
N ALA A 261 -11.74 -13.37 -3.81
CA ALA A 261 -10.61 -12.70 -4.44
C ALA A 261 -9.32 -13.51 -4.29
N PHE A 262 -9.00 -13.97 -3.07
CA PHE A 262 -7.83 -14.81 -2.83
C PHE A 262 -7.89 -16.15 -3.58
N HIS A 263 -9.06 -16.77 -3.63
CA HIS A 263 -9.22 -18.04 -4.34
C HIS A 263 -9.03 -17.87 -5.85
N ARG A 264 -9.54 -16.78 -6.43
CA ARG A 264 -9.51 -16.56 -7.87
C ARG A 264 -8.20 -15.93 -8.36
N ALA A 265 -7.71 -14.90 -7.68
CA ALA A 265 -6.46 -14.25 -8.02
C ALA A 265 -5.22 -15.05 -7.58
N GLY A 266 -5.34 -15.85 -6.53
CA GLY A 266 -4.20 -16.48 -5.88
C GLY A 266 -3.39 -15.49 -5.04
N ALA A 267 -2.64 -16.02 -4.08
CA ALA A 267 -1.90 -15.21 -3.11
C ALA A 267 -0.80 -14.32 -3.74
N ASP A 268 -0.37 -14.62 -4.96
CA ASP A 268 0.72 -13.89 -5.64
C ASP A 268 0.23 -12.68 -6.44
N ARG A 269 -1.10 -12.51 -6.56
CA ARG A 269 -1.72 -11.39 -7.26
C ARG A 269 -2.61 -10.51 -6.36
N VAL A 270 -2.54 -10.68 -5.05
CA VAL A 270 -3.26 -9.84 -4.08
C VAL A 270 -2.28 -8.87 -3.44
N ALA A 271 -2.66 -7.60 -3.38
CA ALA A 271 -2.01 -6.58 -2.56
C ALA A 271 -3.01 -6.04 -1.54
N PHE A 272 -2.69 -6.13 -0.25
CA PHE A 272 -3.42 -5.38 0.76
C PHE A 272 -2.96 -3.94 0.75
N ILE A 273 -3.92 -3.02 0.71
CA ILE A 273 -3.73 -1.58 0.78
C ILE A 273 -4.53 -1.02 1.94
N THR A 274 -4.20 0.19 2.37
CA THR A 274 -5.01 0.85 3.37
C THR A 274 -6.16 1.64 2.77
N ASP A 275 -5.94 2.36 1.68
CA ASP A 275 -6.83 3.42 1.22
C ASP A 275 -7.15 4.37 2.40
N ALA A 276 -6.12 4.61 3.23
CA ALA A 276 -6.25 5.34 4.47
C ALA A 276 -6.44 6.83 4.21
N MET A 277 -7.34 7.45 4.99
CA MET A 277 -7.49 8.89 5.03
C MET A 277 -6.91 9.45 6.34
N ASP A 278 -6.99 10.74 6.53
CA ASP A 278 -6.36 11.49 7.63
C ASP A 278 -6.63 10.90 9.03
N ALA A 279 -7.78 10.25 9.23
CA ALA A 279 -8.16 9.66 10.52
C ALA A 279 -7.39 8.37 10.88
N ALA A 280 -6.67 7.75 9.93
CA ALA A 280 -5.91 6.54 10.21
C ALA A 280 -4.84 6.79 11.29
N GLY A 281 -4.86 5.96 12.35
CA GLY A 281 -3.97 6.13 13.49
C GLY A 281 -4.24 7.37 14.35
N PHE A 282 -5.37 8.08 14.16
CA PHE A 282 -5.68 9.31 14.88
C PHE A 282 -6.98 9.21 15.68
N GLY A 283 -8.10 8.75 15.09
CA GLY A 283 -9.34 8.48 15.78
C GLY A 283 -10.59 9.06 15.12
N ASP A 284 -11.74 8.91 15.82
CA ASP A 284 -13.01 9.42 15.36
C ASP A 284 -13.07 10.95 15.36
N GLY A 285 -13.88 11.52 14.46
CA GLY A 285 -14.03 12.97 14.34
C GLY A 285 -14.42 13.41 12.94
N ARG A 286 -14.33 14.71 12.70
CA ARG A 286 -14.60 15.31 11.39
C ARG A 286 -13.30 15.63 10.67
N TYR A 287 -13.27 15.28 9.39
CA TYR A 287 -12.12 15.41 8.51
C TYR A 287 -12.53 15.94 7.14
N LEU A 288 -11.54 16.14 6.28
CA LEU A 288 -11.75 16.46 4.87
C LEU A 288 -11.06 15.39 4.01
N LEU A 289 -11.73 14.97 2.94
CA LEU A 289 -11.10 14.19 1.87
C LEU A 289 -11.20 15.02 0.58
N GLY A 290 -10.09 15.65 0.20
CA GLY A 290 -10.14 16.72 -0.79
C GLY A 290 -11.07 17.85 -0.31
N PRO A 291 -12.08 18.27 -1.12
CA PRO A 291 -13.05 19.29 -0.70
C PRO A 291 -14.25 18.74 0.08
N LEU A 292 -14.34 17.43 0.31
CA LEU A 292 -15.52 16.77 0.86
C LEU A 292 -15.41 16.57 2.37
N GLU A 293 -16.48 16.85 3.12
CA GLU A 293 -16.56 16.65 4.56
C GLU A 293 -16.84 15.16 4.88
N VAL A 294 -16.05 14.63 5.79
CA VAL A 294 -16.10 13.24 6.25
C VAL A 294 -16.35 13.21 7.74
N ASP A 295 -17.27 12.36 8.19
CA ASP A 295 -17.47 12.02 9.59
C ASP A 295 -16.93 10.61 9.84
N VAL A 296 -16.09 10.46 10.87
CA VAL A 296 -15.54 9.15 11.28
C VAL A 296 -16.17 8.78 12.60
N VAL A 297 -16.91 7.67 12.60
CA VAL A 297 -17.59 7.12 13.78
C VAL A 297 -17.29 5.64 13.87
N ASP A 298 -16.88 5.19 15.03
CA ASP A 298 -16.49 3.79 15.28
C ASP A 298 -15.45 3.28 14.27
N GLY A 299 -14.52 4.17 13.87
CA GLY A 299 -13.47 3.89 12.91
C GLY A 299 -13.92 3.77 11.45
N VAL A 300 -15.18 4.10 11.12
CA VAL A 300 -15.71 4.08 9.75
C VAL A 300 -15.86 5.51 9.22
N ALA A 301 -15.11 5.83 8.16
CA ALA A 301 -15.16 7.12 7.49
C ALA A 301 -16.29 7.17 6.46
N ARG A 302 -17.16 8.18 6.54
CA ARG A 302 -18.27 8.40 5.61
C ARG A 302 -18.39 9.86 5.23
N LEU A 303 -18.72 10.11 3.96
CA LEU A 303 -19.12 11.45 3.53
C LEU A 303 -20.35 11.89 4.33
N ILE A 304 -20.33 13.13 4.82
CA ILE A 304 -21.50 13.75 5.47
C ILE A 304 -22.64 13.87 4.47
N GLU A 305 -22.34 14.26 3.25
CA GLU A 305 -23.31 14.30 2.17
C GLU A 305 -23.30 12.98 1.38
N GLY A 306 -24.43 12.30 1.31
CA GLY A 306 -24.61 11.05 0.56
C GLY A 306 -24.21 9.77 1.28
N GLY A 307 -23.43 9.82 2.38
CA GLY A 307 -23.14 8.67 3.26
C GLY A 307 -22.21 7.61 2.67
N SER A 308 -21.60 7.85 1.51
CA SER A 308 -20.62 6.92 0.93
C SER A 308 -19.43 6.72 1.87
N ILE A 309 -18.86 5.51 1.89
CA ILE A 309 -17.57 5.27 2.55
C ILE A 309 -16.52 6.12 1.86
N ALA A 310 -15.60 6.72 2.63
CA ALA A 310 -14.64 7.71 2.17
C ALA A 310 -13.22 7.35 2.63
N GLY A 311 -12.57 6.48 1.86
CA GLY A 311 -11.32 5.86 2.28
C GLY A 311 -11.49 5.04 3.56
N SER A 312 -10.42 4.74 4.24
CA SER A 312 -10.42 3.96 5.47
C SER A 312 -9.68 4.65 6.63
N THR A 313 -9.80 4.06 7.82
CA THR A 313 -8.95 4.37 8.99
C THR A 313 -7.94 3.25 9.24
N LEU A 314 -7.72 2.39 8.24
CA LEU A 314 -6.91 1.19 8.33
C LEU A 314 -5.42 1.53 8.40
N THR A 315 -4.67 0.72 9.13
CA THR A 315 -3.21 0.60 9.05
C THR A 315 -2.86 -0.83 8.66
N LEU A 316 -1.71 -1.07 7.99
CA LEU A 316 -1.40 -2.38 7.45
C LEU A 316 -1.17 -3.46 8.52
N ASP A 317 -0.77 -3.11 9.72
CA ASP A 317 -0.73 -4.03 10.86
C ASP A 317 -2.12 -4.54 11.26
N ARG A 318 -3.13 -3.67 11.21
CA ARG A 318 -4.53 -4.06 11.45
C ARG A 318 -5.05 -4.95 10.33
N ALA A 319 -4.67 -4.67 9.08
CA ALA A 319 -4.96 -5.56 7.95
C ALA A 319 -4.31 -6.94 8.14
N PHE A 320 -3.02 -6.98 8.53
CA PHE A 320 -2.32 -8.22 8.86
C PHE A 320 -3.05 -9.02 9.93
N ARG A 321 -3.33 -8.36 11.05
CA ARG A 321 -3.97 -8.99 12.21
C ARG A 321 -5.34 -9.55 11.86
N ARG A 322 -6.15 -8.79 11.10
CA ARG A 322 -7.45 -9.24 10.62
C ARG A 322 -7.31 -10.46 9.70
N ALA A 323 -6.43 -10.40 8.72
CA ALA A 323 -6.16 -11.49 7.79
C ALA A 323 -5.77 -12.79 8.54
N ALA A 324 -4.94 -12.69 9.57
CA ALA A 324 -4.50 -13.84 10.36
C ALA A 324 -5.57 -14.36 11.31
N LEU A 325 -6.23 -13.46 12.07
CA LEU A 325 -7.11 -13.89 13.20
C LEU A 325 -8.57 -14.05 12.80
N VAL A 326 -9.06 -13.29 11.81
CA VAL A 326 -10.46 -13.33 11.36
C VAL A 326 -10.58 -14.17 10.09
N ASP A 327 -9.82 -13.80 9.05
CA ASP A 327 -9.92 -14.44 7.74
C ASP A 327 -9.12 -15.76 7.67
N LYS A 328 -8.29 -16.05 8.69
CA LYS A 328 -7.52 -17.29 8.83
C LYS A 328 -6.58 -17.59 7.66
N LEU A 329 -6.07 -16.55 7.03
CA LEU A 329 -5.08 -16.70 5.97
C LEU A 329 -3.73 -17.16 6.55
N PRO A 330 -2.99 -18.03 5.85
CA PRO A 330 -1.63 -18.38 6.23
C PRO A 330 -0.70 -17.17 6.26
N VAL A 331 0.14 -17.05 7.29
CA VAL A 331 1.06 -15.91 7.48
C VAL A 331 1.90 -15.62 6.22
N GLY A 332 2.40 -16.65 5.55
CA GLY A 332 3.17 -16.48 4.31
C GLY A 332 2.36 -15.85 3.16
N GLN A 333 1.03 -16.07 3.09
CA GLN A 333 0.17 -15.41 2.10
C GLN A 333 -0.07 -13.94 2.48
N ILE A 334 -0.25 -13.68 3.77
CA ILE A 334 -0.43 -12.31 4.29
C ILE A 334 0.81 -11.48 4.01
N VAL A 335 2.00 -12.02 4.29
CA VAL A 335 3.28 -11.34 4.01
C VAL A 335 3.47 -11.07 2.52
N ARG A 336 3.08 -11.99 1.64
CA ARG A 336 3.11 -11.73 0.19
C ARG A 336 2.20 -10.55 -0.18
N ALA A 337 0.98 -10.53 0.32
CA ALA A 337 0.01 -9.47 0.01
C ALA A 337 0.40 -8.10 0.59
N LEU A 338 1.10 -8.06 1.72
CA LEU A 338 1.51 -6.81 2.39
C LEU A 338 2.91 -6.33 2.03
N SER A 339 3.76 -7.17 1.44
CA SER A 339 5.18 -6.82 1.24
C SER A 339 5.69 -7.23 -0.13
N ALA A 340 5.71 -8.52 -0.46
CA ALA A 340 6.38 -9.01 -1.68
C ALA A 340 5.65 -8.59 -2.97
N ASN A 341 4.32 -8.74 -3.02
CA ASN A 341 3.55 -8.39 -4.22
C ASN A 341 3.56 -6.88 -4.52
N PRO A 342 3.28 -5.99 -3.54
CA PRO A 342 3.37 -4.56 -3.78
C PRO A 342 4.81 -4.10 -4.07
N ALA A 343 5.83 -4.69 -3.46
CA ALA A 343 7.22 -4.40 -3.81
C ALA A 343 7.54 -4.75 -5.27
N ARG A 344 7.06 -5.90 -5.76
CA ARG A 344 7.22 -6.33 -7.15
C ARG A 344 6.50 -5.40 -8.12
N LEU A 345 5.27 -4.96 -7.81
CA LEU A 345 4.54 -3.97 -8.61
C LEU A 345 5.30 -2.66 -8.78
N LEU A 346 5.97 -2.21 -7.71
CA LEU A 346 6.79 -0.99 -7.75
C LEU A 346 8.17 -1.21 -8.41
N GLY A 347 8.53 -2.45 -8.80
CA GLY A 347 9.86 -2.78 -9.30
C GLY A 347 10.96 -2.69 -8.22
N LEU A 348 10.59 -2.76 -6.94
CA LEU A 348 11.47 -2.64 -5.78
C LEU A 348 11.79 -3.98 -5.10
N ASP A 349 11.30 -5.09 -5.65
CA ASP A 349 11.48 -6.43 -5.09
C ASP A 349 12.95 -6.89 -5.01
N HIS A 350 13.84 -6.27 -5.78
CA HIS A 350 15.29 -6.45 -5.65
C HIS A 350 15.87 -5.81 -4.38
N ARG A 351 15.14 -4.91 -3.70
CA ARG A 351 15.59 -4.18 -2.51
C ARG A 351 14.76 -4.44 -1.26
N ILE A 352 13.45 -4.65 -1.39
CA ILE A 352 12.50 -4.76 -0.28
C ILE A 352 11.51 -5.91 -0.51
N GLY A 353 10.56 -6.09 0.39
CA GLY A 353 9.44 -7.05 0.25
C GLY A 353 9.74 -8.46 0.74
N SER A 354 10.98 -8.77 1.08
CA SER A 354 11.37 -10.05 1.70
C SER A 354 12.63 -9.91 2.53
N LEU A 355 12.84 -10.85 3.47
CA LEU A 355 14.00 -10.89 4.36
C LEU A 355 15.14 -11.74 3.75
N GLU A 356 15.77 -11.20 2.71
CA GLU A 356 16.87 -11.85 2.00
C GLU A 356 18.16 -11.04 2.12
N PRO A 357 19.33 -11.71 2.23
CA PRO A 357 20.61 -11.02 2.32
C PRO A 357 20.83 -10.00 1.19
N GLY A 358 21.28 -8.80 1.55
CA GLY A 358 21.55 -7.69 0.63
C GLY A 358 20.36 -6.76 0.39
N LYS A 359 19.15 -7.14 0.79
CA LYS A 359 17.99 -6.24 0.75
C LYS A 359 18.04 -5.22 1.89
N ASP A 360 17.28 -4.14 1.74
CA ASP A 360 17.13 -3.13 2.79
C ASP A 360 16.61 -3.81 4.09
N ALA A 361 17.14 -3.42 5.22
CA ALA A 361 16.74 -3.96 6.52
C ALA A 361 15.43 -3.28 6.97
N ASP A 362 14.37 -3.60 6.27
CA ASP A 362 12.99 -3.18 6.50
C ASP A 362 12.19 -4.37 7.04
N LEU A 363 11.84 -4.33 8.33
CA LEU A 363 11.12 -5.42 8.99
C LEU A 363 10.18 -4.94 10.09
N VAL A 364 9.22 -5.80 10.41
CA VAL A 364 8.28 -5.60 11.50
C VAL A 364 8.39 -6.76 12.48
N VAL A 365 8.46 -6.44 13.76
CA VAL A 365 8.40 -7.39 14.87
C VAL A 365 6.96 -7.39 15.38
N LEU A 366 6.33 -8.56 15.39
CA LEU A 366 4.96 -8.75 15.86
C LEU A 366 4.97 -9.72 17.05
N ASP A 367 4.06 -9.51 18.01
CA ASP A 367 3.83 -10.51 19.07
C ASP A 367 2.99 -11.70 18.58
N GLU A 368 2.65 -12.63 19.48
CA GLU A 368 1.80 -13.78 19.17
C GLU A 368 0.37 -13.40 18.75
N GLY A 369 -0.12 -12.22 19.15
CA GLY A 369 -1.40 -11.64 18.73
C GLY A 369 -1.30 -10.81 17.45
N PHE A 370 -0.11 -10.79 16.80
CA PHE A 370 0.21 -10.00 15.63
C PHE A 370 0.08 -8.48 15.84
N GLU A 371 0.37 -8.00 17.05
CA GLU A 371 0.50 -6.58 17.32
C GLU A 371 1.95 -6.14 17.09
N VAL A 372 2.14 -4.95 16.52
CA VAL A 372 3.46 -4.37 16.28
C VAL A 372 4.17 -4.10 17.61
N LYS A 373 5.37 -4.66 17.76
CA LYS A 373 6.28 -4.43 18.90
C LYS A 373 7.58 -3.75 18.48
N GLY A 374 7.93 -3.82 17.20
CA GLY A 374 9.08 -3.13 16.66
C GLY A 374 8.96 -2.91 15.16
N VAL A 375 9.55 -1.83 14.68
CA VAL A 375 9.66 -1.53 13.26
C VAL A 375 11.08 -1.07 12.96
N LEU A 376 11.76 -1.76 12.10
CA LEU A 376 13.08 -1.39 11.60
C LEU A 376 12.95 -0.91 10.16
N ARG A 377 13.54 0.23 9.83
CA ARG A 377 13.61 0.76 8.47
C ARG A 377 15.05 1.12 8.13
N ARG A 378 15.57 0.52 7.08
CA ARG A 378 16.97 0.67 6.65
C ARG A 378 17.96 0.49 7.80
N GLY A 379 17.67 -0.48 8.66
CA GLY A 379 18.51 -0.84 9.79
C GLY A 379 18.38 0.00 11.05
N ASP A 380 17.57 1.07 11.03
CA ASP A 380 17.31 1.91 12.19
C ASP A 380 15.91 1.64 12.76
N TRP A 381 15.81 1.59 14.09
CA TRP A 381 14.53 1.42 14.75
C TRP A 381 13.66 2.68 14.62
N VAL A 382 12.53 2.55 13.94
CA VAL A 382 11.42 3.52 13.98
C VAL A 382 10.65 3.35 15.29
N VAL A 383 10.38 2.08 15.64
CA VAL A 383 9.83 1.67 16.93
C VAL A 383 10.74 0.56 17.47
N ALA A 384 11.43 0.80 18.56
CA ALA A 384 12.26 -0.22 19.19
C ALA A 384 11.40 -1.20 20.01
N PRO A 385 11.65 -2.53 19.91
CA PRO A 385 10.93 -3.49 20.74
C PRO A 385 11.29 -3.28 22.22
N GLN A 386 10.29 -3.38 23.10
CA GLN A 386 10.50 -3.36 24.54
C GLN A 386 10.90 -4.78 25.03
N VAL A 387 12.10 -5.21 24.67
CA VAL A 387 12.69 -6.47 25.13
C VAL A 387 13.98 -6.16 25.86
N ALA A 388 14.31 -6.98 26.87
CA ALA A 388 15.59 -6.85 27.54
C ALA A 388 16.72 -7.05 26.52
N ALA A 389 17.68 -6.11 26.48
CA ALA A 389 18.89 -6.36 25.71
C ALA A 389 19.53 -7.65 26.25
N ALA A 390 19.79 -8.60 25.39
CA ALA A 390 20.49 -9.83 25.79
C ALA A 390 21.88 -9.42 26.30
N ALA A 391 22.20 -9.83 27.54
CA ALA A 391 23.43 -9.49 28.21
C ALA A 391 24.67 -10.10 27.53
#